data_244c4ef37da2420493805d6c4b736f89
#
_entry.id   244c4ef37da2420493805d6c4b736f89
#
_cell.length_a   1.000
_cell.length_b   1.000
_cell.length_c   1.000
_cell.angle_alpha   90.00
_cell.angle_beta   90.00
_cell.angle_gamma   90.00
#
_symmetry.space_group_name_H-M   'P 1'
#
loop_
_entity.id
_entity.type
_entity.pdbx_description
1 polymer ?
#
loop_
_entity_poly.entity_id
_entity_poly.type
_entity_poly.pdbx_seq_one_letter_code
_entity_poly.pdbx_strand_id
1 'polypeptide(L)'
;MKIIFTVFCFLIFNFSAEAKSLNGYLTAKKDTNYIENYYNDLIIRLYSGEKTHSLDLNDLNGPYHLKYLPNGYFNLGTGVNFRSFGLSLATKVPVFQNSEFKHGETKRFGIQSYIYSSKFTVDLLTSFLKGYYLVNSSTHLSSYTKDKDYQRPDISSANIGVSVNYIFNNSRFSYRAAFSDTERQKKSAGSLIAGGSVISYRTKADSAIVPREIDPEYFMKSRDISKSGVLAFNANIGYAYSFVFLKNGIFTLSYVLGTGIQDNTFGSEVDSEINRWRFRMNHSGRLGFGYRFNRYYLRIGVIRSTQYTNLKYNDLGIGNGTNFMQVSLGKRFSLRK
;
A
#
# COMPACT_ATOMS: atom_id res chain seq x y z
N MET A 1 -24.16 1.80 -10.95
CA MET A 1 -23.60 0.44 -11.02
C MET A 1 -23.46 -0.08 -12.47
N LYS A 2 -24.49 0.02 -13.33
CA LYS A 2 -24.43 -0.43 -14.74
C LYS A 2 -23.36 0.31 -15.58
N ILE A 3 -23.22 1.63 -15.43
CA ILE A 3 -22.24 2.45 -16.19
C ILE A 3 -20.78 2.08 -15.85
N ILE A 4 -20.46 1.80 -14.59
CA ILE A 4 -19.13 1.38 -14.16
C ILE A 4 -18.77 0.01 -14.75
N PHE A 5 -19.73 -0.90 -14.83
CA PHE A 5 -19.54 -2.22 -15.43
C PHE A 5 -19.33 -2.12 -16.95
N THR A 6 -20.06 -1.26 -17.63
CA THR A 6 -19.93 -1.04 -19.09
C THR A 6 -18.60 -0.38 -19.45
N VAL A 7 -18.14 0.63 -18.69
CA VAL A 7 -16.81 1.25 -18.86
C VAL A 7 -15.70 0.26 -18.57
N PHE A 8 -15.88 -0.62 -17.58
CA PHE A 8 -14.93 -1.66 -17.25
C PHE A 8 -14.80 -2.72 -18.35
N CYS A 9 -15.92 -3.17 -18.93
CA CYS A 9 -15.92 -4.08 -20.08
C CYS A 9 -15.29 -3.42 -21.33
N PHE A 10 -15.56 -2.15 -21.56
CA PHE A 10 -15.02 -1.40 -22.72
C PHE A 10 -13.49 -1.21 -22.61
N LEU A 11 -12.96 -0.95 -21.41
CA LEU A 11 -11.52 -0.88 -21.13
C LEU A 11 -10.84 -2.23 -21.34
N ILE A 12 -11.46 -3.33 -20.93
CA ILE A 12 -10.90 -4.69 -21.14
C ILE A 12 -10.87 -5.06 -22.63
N PHE A 13 -11.89 -4.70 -23.41
CA PHE A 13 -11.98 -5.07 -24.82
C PHE A 13 -11.01 -4.29 -25.72
N ASN A 14 -10.83 -2.98 -25.47
CA ASN A 14 -9.88 -2.17 -26.25
C ASN A 14 -8.41 -2.49 -25.92
N PHE A 15 -8.10 -2.93 -24.71
CA PHE A 15 -6.76 -3.37 -24.33
C PHE A 15 -6.32 -4.68 -25.02
N SER A 16 -7.25 -5.44 -25.60
CA SER A 16 -6.96 -6.75 -26.19
C SER A 16 -6.31 -6.67 -27.57
N ALA A 17 -6.52 -5.61 -28.33
CA ALA A 17 -6.02 -5.46 -29.70
C ALA A 17 -4.56 -4.94 -29.74
N GLU A 18 -4.19 -4.00 -28.86
CA GLU A 18 -2.81 -3.51 -28.75
C GLU A 18 -1.91 -4.43 -27.90
N ALA A 19 -2.49 -5.35 -27.15
CA ALA A 19 -1.78 -6.25 -26.25
C ALA A 19 -0.80 -7.21 -26.94
N LYS A 20 -0.94 -7.47 -28.23
CA LYS A 20 0.01 -8.33 -28.98
C LYS A 20 1.38 -7.68 -29.17
N SER A 21 1.45 -6.39 -29.42
CA SER A 21 2.70 -5.63 -29.56
C SER A 21 3.39 -5.43 -28.19
N LEU A 22 2.64 -5.02 -27.17
CA LEU A 22 3.16 -4.84 -25.82
C LEU A 22 3.62 -6.16 -25.17
N ASN A 23 3.01 -7.29 -25.51
CA ASN A 23 3.33 -8.59 -24.90
C ASN A 23 4.79 -9.00 -25.11
N GLY A 24 5.40 -8.70 -26.27
CA GLY A 24 6.81 -8.99 -26.53
C GLY A 24 7.78 -8.22 -25.62
N TYR A 25 7.42 -6.99 -25.24
CA TYR A 25 8.24 -6.18 -24.34
C TYR A 25 8.02 -6.54 -22.87
N LEU A 26 6.82 -6.96 -22.50
CA LEU A 26 6.45 -7.29 -21.12
C LEU A 26 6.80 -8.72 -20.71
N THR A 27 6.98 -9.64 -21.67
CA THR A 27 7.27 -11.04 -21.40
C THR A 27 8.78 -11.33 -21.58
N ALA A 28 9.33 -12.11 -20.65
CA ALA A 28 10.68 -12.65 -20.74
C ALA A 28 10.63 -14.14 -21.05
N LYS A 29 11.66 -14.66 -21.74
CA LYS A 29 11.89 -16.09 -21.84
C LYS A 29 12.25 -16.63 -20.47
N LYS A 30 11.42 -17.52 -19.93
CA LYS A 30 11.58 -18.10 -18.59
C LYS A 30 12.44 -19.36 -18.67
N ASP A 31 13.30 -19.54 -17.69
CA ASP A 31 13.97 -20.80 -17.41
C ASP A 31 12.96 -21.76 -16.76
N THR A 32 12.54 -22.77 -17.51
CA THR A 32 11.52 -23.75 -17.06
C THR A 32 11.98 -24.61 -15.89
N ASN A 33 13.29 -24.67 -15.61
CA ASN A 33 13.81 -25.30 -14.40
C ASN A 33 13.52 -24.49 -13.14
N TYR A 34 13.33 -23.17 -13.27
CA TYR A 34 13.08 -22.24 -12.15
C TYR A 34 11.62 -21.83 -12.06
N ILE A 35 10.93 -21.67 -13.20
CA ILE A 35 9.59 -21.08 -13.23
C ILE A 35 8.65 -21.92 -14.09
N GLU A 36 7.51 -22.27 -13.51
CA GLU A 36 6.36 -22.83 -14.23
C GLU A 36 5.30 -21.76 -14.43
N ASN A 37 4.76 -21.66 -15.63
CA ASN A 37 3.88 -20.57 -16.06
C ASN A 37 2.42 -21.02 -16.13
N TYR A 38 1.54 -20.26 -15.49
CA TYR A 38 0.08 -20.42 -15.51
C TYR A 38 -0.61 -19.22 -16.16
N TYR A 39 0.06 -18.59 -17.12
CA TYR A 39 -0.34 -17.32 -17.74
C TYR A 39 -1.76 -17.35 -18.33
N ASN A 40 -2.21 -18.50 -18.85
CA ASN A 40 -3.54 -18.65 -19.44
C ASN A 40 -4.59 -19.21 -18.45
N ASP A 41 -4.22 -19.40 -17.20
CA ASP A 41 -5.15 -19.87 -16.18
C ASP A 41 -5.79 -18.70 -15.45
N LEU A 42 -7.08 -18.85 -15.12
CA LEU A 42 -7.81 -17.93 -14.29
C LEU A 42 -7.62 -18.32 -12.82
N ILE A 43 -7.30 -17.35 -11.99
CA ILE A 43 -7.17 -17.55 -10.54
C ILE A 43 -8.23 -16.74 -9.83
N ILE A 44 -9.08 -17.41 -9.08
CA ILE A 44 -10.09 -16.79 -8.22
C ILE A 44 -9.65 -17.01 -6.78
N ARG A 45 -9.71 -15.96 -5.97
CA ARG A 45 -9.34 -16.01 -4.56
C ARG A 45 -10.38 -15.34 -3.67
N LEU A 46 -10.55 -15.93 -2.51
CA LEU A 46 -11.16 -15.28 -1.35
C LEU A 46 -10.03 -14.78 -0.46
N TYR A 47 -10.19 -13.62 0.11
CA TYR A 47 -9.20 -13.09 1.03
C TYR A 47 -9.84 -12.32 2.17
N SER A 48 -9.12 -12.32 3.29
CA SER A 48 -9.36 -11.44 4.40
C SER A 48 -8.09 -10.63 4.65
N GLY A 49 -8.24 -9.36 4.98
CA GLY A 49 -7.07 -8.53 5.23
C GLY A 49 -7.43 -7.16 5.78
N GLU A 50 -6.41 -6.49 6.25
CA GLU A 50 -6.47 -5.15 6.78
C GLU A 50 -5.49 -4.26 6.02
N LYS A 51 -5.94 -3.05 5.69
CA LYS A 51 -5.10 -1.99 5.12
C LYS A 51 -5.23 -0.76 5.99
N THR A 52 -4.12 -0.31 6.55
CA THR A 52 -4.06 0.88 7.37
C THR A 52 -3.16 1.94 6.75
N HIS A 53 -3.49 3.21 7.00
CA HIS A 53 -2.66 4.35 6.64
C HIS A 53 -2.41 5.17 7.89
N SER A 54 -1.17 5.26 8.34
CA SER A 54 -0.80 6.11 9.46
C SER A 54 -0.45 7.52 9.00
N LEU A 55 -0.81 8.49 9.84
CA LEU A 55 -0.29 9.84 9.83
C LEU A 55 0.49 10.03 11.12
N ASP A 56 1.79 10.22 10.99
CA ASP A 56 2.71 10.37 12.10
C ASP A 56 3.20 11.82 12.15
N LEU A 57 3.07 12.48 13.31
CA LEU A 57 3.58 13.83 13.56
C LEU A 57 4.66 13.75 14.63
N ASN A 58 5.87 14.13 14.28
CA ASN A 58 7.01 14.15 15.20
C ASN A 58 7.41 15.59 15.49
N ASP A 59 7.46 15.98 16.74
CA ASP A 59 8.14 17.18 17.15
C ASP A 59 9.65 16.96 17.01
N LEU A 60 10.32 17.76 16.19
CA LEU A 60 11.76 17.62 15.95
C LEU A 60 12.62 18.19 17.08
N ASN A 61 12.05 18.99 17.97
CA ASN A 61 12.71 19.62 19.11
C ASN A 61 12.25 19.06 20.46
N GLY A 62 11.26 18.16 20.47
CA GLY A 62 10.66 17.62 21.66
C GLY A 62 10.43 16.11 21.60
N PRO A 63 9.90 15.53 22.68
CA PRO A 63 9.69 14.09 22.79
C PRO A 63 8.40 13.59 22.15
N TYR A 64 7.55 14.48 21.63
CA TYR A 64 6.22 14.09 21.18
C TYR A 64 6.23 13.43 19.79
N HIS A 65 5.64 12.24 19.76
CA HIS A 65 5.32 11.50 18.56
C HIS A 65 3.84 11.15 18.56
N LEU A 66 3.06 11.90 17.78
CA LEU A 66 1.63 11.71 17.65
C LEU A 66 1.33 10.83 16.44
N LYS A 67 0.76 9.67 16.67
CA LYS A 67 0.40 8.72 15.61
C LYS A 67 -1.10 8.62 15.46
N TYR A 68 -1.62 9.04 14.33
CA TYR A 68 -3.01 8.89 13.95
C TYR A 68 -3.21 7.66 13.08
N LEU A 69 -4.20 6.84 13.44
CA LEU A 69 -4.64 5.70 12.65
C LEU A 69 -6.12 5.84 12.31
N PRO A 70 -6.55 5.38 11.13
CA PRO A 70 -7.96 5.11 10.89
C PRO A 70 -8.36 3.88 11.73
N ASN A 71 -9.61 3.82 12.15
CA ASN A 71 -10.12 2.61 12.80
C ASN A 71 -10.02 1.44 11.81
N GLY A 72 -9.16 0.48 12.15
CA GLY A 72 -8.92 -0.71 11.36
C GLY A 72 -10.11 -1.66 11.41
N TYR A 73 -10.38 -2.36 10.32
CA TYR A 73 -11.31 -3.48 10.32
C TYR A 73 -10.89 -4.51 9.28
N PHE A 74 -11.23 -5.74 9.58
CA PHE A 74 -11.03 -6.82 8.63
C PHE A 74 -11.99 -6.66 7.44
N ASN A 75 -11.43 -6.76 6.26
CA ASN A 75 -12.19 -6.81 5.03
C ASN A 75 -12.26 -8.26 4.57
N LEU A 76 -13.42 -8.69 4.11
CA LEU A 76 -13.57 -9.92 3.35
C LEU A 76 -13.76 -9.55 1.88
N GLY A 77 -13.00 -10.18 1.02
CA GLY A 77 -13.00 -9.82 -0.39
C GLY A 77 -12.78 -11.00 -1.33
N THR A 78 -13.05 -10.73 -2.58
CA THR A 78 -12.74 -11.61 -3.70
C THR A 78 -11.73 -10.96 -4.62
N GLY A 79 -10.86 -11.76 -5.21
CA GLY A 79 -9.90 -11.28 -6.18
C GLY A 79 -9.80 -12.23 -7.38
N VAL A 80 -9.47 -11.64 -8.50
CA VAL A 80 -9.25 -12.37 -9.75
C VAL A 80 -7.87 -11.99 -10.28
N ASN A 81 -7.08 -13.01 -10.61
CA ASN A 81 -5.82 -12.82 -11.32
C ASN A 81 -5.90 -13.56 -12.66
N PHE A 82 -5.57 -12.84 -13.72
CA PHE A 82 -5.49 -13.39 -15.06
C PHE A 82 -4.32 -12.76 -15.81
N ARG A 83 -3.46 -13.56 -16.36
CA ARG A 83 -2.24 -13.09 -17.03
C ARG A 83 -1.40 -12.20 -16.10
N SER A 84 -1.22 -10.94 -16.48
CA SER A 84 -0.45 -9.95 -15.69
C SER A 84 -1.31 -9.10 -14.77
N PHE A 85 -2.65 -9.21 -14.85
CA PHE A 85 -3.58 -8.34 -14.13
C PHE A 85 -4.10 -9.00 -12.87
N GLY A 86 -4.24 -8.22 -11.81
CA GLY A 86 -4.94 -8.60 -10.60
C GLY A 86 -5.90 -7.50 -10.17
N LEU A 87 -7.13 -7.89 -9.90
CA LEU A 87 -8.17 -7.01 -9.35
C LEU A 87 -8.76 -7.65 -8.11
N SER A 88 -9.06 -6.83 -7.12
CA SER A 88 -9.66 -7.27 -5.86
C SER A 88 -10.71 -6.29 -5.39
N LEU A 89 -11.81 -6.83 -4.89
CA LEU A 89 -12.90 -6.08 -4.28
C LEU A 89 -13.13 -6.65 -2.87
N ALA A 90 -13.31 -5.78 -1.91
CA ALA A 90 -13.55 -6.15 -0.51
C ALA A 90 -14.62 -5.27 0.12
N THR A 91 -15.29 -5.83 1.10
CA THR A 91 -16.26 -5.13 1.95
C THR A 91 -15.89 -5.30 3.41
N LYS A 92 -16.27 -4.33 4.24
CA LYS A 92 -16.15 -4.38 5.70
C LYS A 92 -16.98 -5.53 6.25
N VAL A 93 -16.42 -6.31 7.17
CA VAL A 93 -17.15 -7.34 7.92
C VAL A 93 -17.37 -6.84 9.35
N PRO A 94 -18.60 -6.52 9.75
CA PRO A 94 -18.88 -5.91 11.05
C PRO A 94 -18.71 -6.85 12.26
N VAL A 95 -18.54 -8.14 12.03
CA VAL A 95 -18.63 -9.20 13.06
C VAL A 95 -17.50 -9.13 14.12
N PHE A 96 -16.42 -8.42 13.87
CA PHE A 96 -15.25 -8.41 14.76
C PHE A 96 -15.00 -7.07 15.46
N GLN A 97 -15.96 -6.12 15.49
CA GLN A 97 -15.67 -4.78 15.96
C GLN A 97 -16.67 -4.18 16.91
N ASN A 98 -16.25 -4.12 18.18
CA ASN A 98 -16.71 -3.15 19.17
C ASN A 98 -15.77 -1.92 19.27
N SER A 99 -14.94 -1.69 18.23
CA SER A 99 -13.88 -0.67 18.31
C SER A 99 -14.36 0.74 17.94
N GLU A 100 -15.57 0.90 17.40
CA GLU A 100 -16.11 2.23 17.05
C GLU A 100 -16.33 3.11 18.27
N PHE A 101 -16.71 2.54 19.41
CA PHE A 101 -16.80 3.30 20.66
C PHE A 101 -15.44 3.86 21.07
N LYS A 102 -14.39 3.04 20.98
CA LYS A 102 -13.03 3.41 21.40
C LYS A 102 -12.32 4.30 20.39
N HIS A 103 -12.36 3.95 19.12
CA HIS A 103 -11.54 4.53 18.06
C HIS A 103 -12.29 5.46 17.10
N GLY A 104 -13.64 5.51 17.22
CA GLY A 104 -14.50 6.25 16.30
C GLY A 104 -14.73 5.54 14.95
N GLU A 105 -15.62 6.09 14.16
CA GLU A 105 -15.91 5.59 12.82
C GLU A 105 -14.86 6.06 11.80
N THR A 106 -14.45 5.17 10.90
CA THR A 106 -13.66 5.53 9.72
C THR A 106 -14.43 5.17 8.45
N LYS A 107 -14.65 6.15 7.58
CA LYS A 107 -15.14 5.96 6.22
C LYS A 107 -13.97 5.74 5.29
N ARG A 108 -14.05 4.69 4.46
CA ARG A 108 -12.94 4.26 3.60
C ARG A 108 -13.42 3.91 2.20
N PHE A 109 -12.70 4.41 1.22
CA PHE A 109 -12.80 3.98 -0.16
C PHE A 109 -11.39 3.80 -0.74
N GLY A 110 -11.15 2.72 -1.46
CA GLY A 110 -9.86 2.50 -2.09
C GLY A 110 -9.89 1.33 -3.07
N ILE A 111 -9.13 1.48 -4.14
CA ILE A 111 -8.91 0.44 -5.14
C ILE A 111 -7.45 0.02 -5.07
N GLN A 112 -7.21 -1.26 -4.98
CA GLN A 112 -5.88 -1.82 -5.11
C GLN A 112 -5.83 -2.67 -6.37
N SER A 113 -5.00 -2.24 -7.29
CA SER A 113 -4.70 -2.99 -8.49
C SER A 113 -3.20 -3.07 -8.72
N TYR A 114 -2.80 -4.10 -9.45
CA TYR A 114 -1.41 -4.29 -9.84
C TYR A 114 -1.34 -4.96 -11.21
N ILE A 115 -0.25 -4.67 -11.90
CA ILE A 115 0.11 -5.34 -13.14
C ILE A 115 1.49 -5.94 -12.94
N TYR A 116 1.57 -7.25 -12.80
CA TYR A 116 2.84 -7.95 -12.69
C TYR A 116 3.12 -8.72 -13.98
N SER A 117 4.06 -8.20 -14.76
CA SER A 117 4.59 -8.87 -15.94
C SER A 117 5.79 -9.75 -15.57
N SER A 118 6.43 -10.38 -16.54
CA SER A 118 7.67 -11.11 -16.30
C SER A 118 8.82 -10.17 -15.97
N LYS A 119 8.86 -8.98 -16.58
CA LYS A 119 9.96 -8.02 -16.46
C LYS A 119 9.67 -6.86 -15.51
N PHE A 120 8.39 -6.49 -15.37
CA PHE A 120 7.99 -5.28 -14.63
C PHE A 120 6.95 -5.60 -13.56
N THR A 121 7.00 -4.84 -12.48
CA THR A 121 5.90 -4.68 -11.54
C THR A 121 5.35 -3.28 -11.65
N VAL A 122 4.03 -3.15 -11.73
CA VAL A 122 3.32 -1.87 -11.62
C VAL A 122 2.34 -2.01 -10.48
N ASP A 123 2.50 -1.18 -9.45
CA ASP A 123 1.61 -1.11 -8.31
C ASP A 123 0.84 0.21 -8.34
N LEU A 124 -0.48 0.14 -8.23
CA LEU A 124 -1.36 1.29 -8.13
C LEU A 124 -1.92 1.38 -6.73
N LEU A 125 -1.69 2.51 -6.08
CA LEU A 125 -2.22 2.84 -4.78
C LEU A 125 -3.31 3.89 -4.93
N THR A 126 -4.52 3.60 -4.44
CA THR A 126 -5.58 4.60 -4.30
C THR A 126 -6.30 4.36 -2.98
N SER A 127 -6.39 5.39 -2.13
CA SER A 127 -7.06 5.29 -0.84
C SER A 127 -7.57 6.63 -0.40
N PHE A 128 -8.85 6.70 -0.07
CA PHE A 128 -9.52 7.84 0.54
C PHE A 128 -10.05 7.42 1.90
N LEU A 129 -9.75 8.18 2.93
CA LEU A 129 -10.10 7.89 4.31
C LEU A 129 -10.67 9.14 4.97
N LYS A 130 -11.66 8.97 5.82
CA LYS A 130 -12.17 10.01 6.71
C LYS A 130 -12.47 9.42 8.08
N GLY A 131 -11.98 10.06 9.14
CA GLY A 131 -12.05 9.60 10.52
C GLY A 131 -10.76 8.89 10.94
N TYR A 132 -10.12 9.45 11.96
CA TYR A 132 -8.88 8.97 12.57
C TYR A 132 -9.00 9.01 14.10
N TYR A 133 -8.10 8.36 14.78
CA TYR A 133 -7.90 8.49 16.22
C TYR A 133 -6.41 8.57 16.53
N LEU A 134 -6.07 9.23 17.64
CA LEU A 134 -4.72 9.30 18.15
C LEU A 134 -4.42 8.02 18.94
N VAL A 135 -3.41 7.29 18.53
CA VAL A 135 -2.96 6.07 19.22
C VAL A 135 -2.42 6.42 20.61
N ASN A 136 -2.81 5.64 21.61
CA ASN A 136 -2.39 5.87 23.00
C ASN A 136 -2.68 7.30 23.51
N SER A 137 -3.86 7.81 23.20
CA SER A 137 -4.28 9.18 23.57
C SER A 137 -4.06 9.48 25.04
N SER A 138 -4.34 8.51 25.93
CA SER A 138 -4.16 8.65 27.38
C SER A 138 -2.71 8.84 27.84
N THR A 139 -1.73 8.61 26.99
CA THR A 139 -0.32 8.91 27.31
C THR A 139 0.09 10.33 26.93
N HIS A 140 -0.69 10.99 26.09
CA HIS A 140 -0.41 12.33 25.57
C HIS A 140 -1.40 13.38 26.06
N LEU A 141 -2.63 12.96 26.39
CA LEU A 141 -3.75 13.84 26.72
C LEU A 141 -4.39 13.40 28.05
N SER A 142 -4.41 14.29 29.03
CA SER A 142 -4.94 14.02 30.39
C SER A 142 -6.45 13.78 30.40
N SER A 143 -7.17 14.36 29.46
CA SER A 143 -8.64 14.24 29.31
C SER A 143 -9.09 12.88 28.78
N TYR A 144 -8.17 11.98 28.37
CA TYR A 144 -8.51 10.72 27.74
C TYR A 144 -8.08 9.51 28.58
N THR A 145 -8.88 8.45 28.52
CA THR A 145 -8.65 7.20 29.23
C THR A 145 -8.24 6.08 28.27
N LYS A 146 -7.84 4.92 28.81
CA LYS A 146 -7.52 3.74 27.98
C LYS A 146 -8.72 3.17 27.23
N ASP A 147 -9.95 3.51 27.66
CA ASP A 147 -11.18 2.97 27.07
C ASP A 147 -11.69 3.78 25.89
N LYS A 148 -11.23 5.04 25.75
CA LYS A 148 -11.67 5.94 24.67
C LYS A 148 -10.51 6.79 24.19
N ASP A 149 -10.14 6.62 22.93
CA ASP A 149 -9.08 7.40 22.27
C ASP A 149 -9.59 8.77 21.81
N TYR A 150 -8.66 9.70 21.59
CA TYR A 150 -8.95 10.99 20.96
C TYR A 150 -9.36 10.80 19.52
N GLN A 151 -10.64 10.91 19.24
CA GLN A 151 -11.24 10.66 17.94
C GLN A 151 -11.26 11.94 17.10
N ARG A 152 -10.87 11.83 15.83
CA ARG A 152 -10.81 12.93 14.85
C ARG A 152 -11.63 12.54 13.61
N PRO A 153 -12.96 12.61 13.67
CA PRO A 153 -13.84 12.29 12.52
C PRO A 153 -13.69 13.27 11.35
N ASP A 154 -13.11 14.43 11.61
CA ASP A 154 -12.83 15.50 10.64
C ASP A 154 -11.59 15.25 9.78
N ILE A 155 -10.58 14.54 10.29
CA ILE A 155 -9.37 14.26 9.53
C ILE A 155 -9.70 13.37 8.33
N SER A 156 -9.37 13.86 7.14
CA SER A 156 -9.50 13.12 5.88
C SER A 156 -8.16 13.02 5.17
N SER A 157 -7.91 11.90 4.49
CA SER A 157 -6.73 11.71 3.67
C SER A 157 -7.06 11.14 2.29
N ALA A 158 -6.28 11.57 1.29
CA ALA A 158 -6.29 11.05 -0.06
C ALA A 158 -4.88 10.63 -0.46
N ASN A 159 -4.69 9.35 -0.75
CA ASN A 159 -3.39 8.76 -1.07
C ASN A 159 -3.49 8.12 -2.45
N ILE A 160 -2.68 8.63 -3.38
CA ILE A 160 -2.64 8.15 -4.76
C ILE A 160 -1.18 7.95 -5.14
N GLY A 161 -0.87 6.81 -5.76
CA GLY A 161 0.50 6.55 -6.18
C GLY A 161 0.59 5.48 -7.26
N VAL A 162 1.67 5.56 -8.03
CA VAL A 162 2.07 4.55 -8.98
C VAL A 162 3.55 4.25 -8.78
N SER A 163 3.91 2.97 -8.78
CA SER A 163 5.29 2.49 -8.73
C SER A 163 5.52 1.50 -9.86
N VAL A 164 6.56 1.73 -10.65
CA VAL A 164 6.98 0.86 -11.75
C VAL A 164 8.40 0.42 -11.50
N ASN A 165 8.63 -0.90 -11.45
CA ASN A 165 9.96 -1.45 -11.20
C ASN A 165 10.28 -2.56 -12.20
N TYR A 166 11.53 -2.60 -12.66
CA TYR A 166 12.09 -3.64 -13.51
C TYR A 166 12.73 -4.74 -12.68
N ILE A 167 12.57 -5.99 -13.10
CA ILE A 167 13.11 -7.20 -12.47
C ILE A 167 14.28 -7.68 -13.33
N PHE A 168 15.52 -7.58 -12.84
CA PHE A 168 16.72 -7.90 -13.63
C PHE A 168 16.85 -9.40 -13.91
N ASN A 169 16.72 -10.25 -12.91
CA ASN A 169 16.78 -11.70 -13.07
C ASN A 169 15.41 -12.30 -13.42
N ASN A 170 14.72 -11.70 -14.37
CA ASN A 170 13.35 -12.06 -14.73
C ASN A 170 13.21 -13.45 -15.38
N SER A 171 14.30 -14.08 -15.83
CA SER A 171 14.29 -15.45 -16.37
C SER A 171 14.17 -16.52 -15.27
N ARG A 172 14.75 -16.29 -14.07
CA ARG A 172 14.81 -17.27 -12.98
C ARG A 172 14.00 -16.87 -11.75
N PHE A 173 13.76 -15.58 -11.54
CA PHE A 173 12.98 -15.04 -10.43
C PHE A 173 11.59 -14.60 -10.90
N SER A 174 10.54 -14.98 -10.17
CA SER A 174 9.16 -14.60 -10.47
C SER A 174 8.50 -13.83 -9.34
N TYR A 175 8.27 -12.55 -9.56
CA TYR A 175 7.44 -11.73 -8.69
C TYR A 175 5.97 -12.19 -8.70
N ARG A 176 5.50 -12.72 -9.82
CA ARG A 176 4.15 -13.29 -9.99
C ARG A 176 3.93 -14.54 -9.14
N ALA A 177 4.92 -15.40 -9.01
CA ALA A 177 4.84 -16.58 -8.14
C ALA A 177 4.64 -16.16 -6.67
N ALA A 178 5.24 -15.04 -6.28
CA ALA A 178 5.17 -14.53 -4.91
C ALA A 178 3.84 -13.83 -4.59
N PHE A 179 3.24 -13.07 -5.54
CA PHE A 179 2.19 -12.13 -5.21
C PHE A 179 0.90 -12.24 -6.05
N SER A 180 0.89 -12.99 -7.18
CA SER A 180 -0.30 -13.15 -8.01
C SER A 180 -0.69 -14.59 -8.36
N ASP A 181 0.16 -15.59 -8.05
CA ASP A 181 -0.04 -17.00 -8.32
C ASP A 181 -0.17 -17.42 -9.80
N THR A 182 0.04 -16.48 -10.73
CA THR A 182 0.01 -16.76 -12.17
C THR A 182 1.28 -17.43 -12.68
N GLU A 183 2.27 -17.62 -11.81
CA GLU A 183 3.47 -18.45 -12.01
C GLU A 183 3.77 -19.26 -10.74
N ARG A 184 4.63 -20.26 -10.86
CA ARG A 184 5.19 -21.02 -9.74
C ARG A 184 6.71 -20.93 -9.77
N GLN A 185 7.31 -20.54 -8.66
CA GLN A 185 8.75 -20.67 -8.45
C GLN A 185 9.09 -22.11 -8.06
N LYS A 186 9.93 -22.79 -8.85
CA LYS A 186 10.31 -24.20 -8.63
C LYS A 186 11.62 -24.33 -7.85
N LYS A 187 12.52 -23.37 -8.00
CA LYS A 187 13.82 -23.28 -7.28
C LYS A 187 13.98 -21.88 -6.70
N SER A 188 14.64 -21.79 -5.58
CA SER A 188 14.94 -20.51 -4.95
C SER A 188 15.76 -19.63 -5.89
N ALA A 189 15.38 -18.37 -5.97
CA ALA A 189 16.06 -17.36 -6.78
C ALA A 189 15.75 -15.96 -6.27
N GLY A 190 16.58 -15.00 -6.61
CA GLY A 190 16.38 -13.60 -6.32
C GLY A 190 16.68 -12.72 -7.50
N SER A 191 16.32 -11.44 -7.36
CA SER A 191 16.56 -10.41 -8.36
C SER A 191 16.80 -9.05 -7.75
N LEU A 192 17.73 -8.31 -8.33
CA LEU A 192 17.76 -6.87 -8.20
C LEU A 192 16.50 -6.29 -8.82
N ILE A 193 15.99 -5.22 -8.23
CA ILE A 193 14.81 -4.48 -8.69
C ILE A 193 15.19 -3.01 -8.76
N ALA A 194 14.87 -2.34 -9.87
CA ALA A 194 15.06 -0.89 -9.98
C ALA A 194 13.93 -0.26 -10.79
N GLY A 195 13.60 0.99 -10.47
CA GLY A 195 12.51 1.67 -11.13
C GLY A 195 12.22 3.06 -10.59
N GLY A 196 10.95 3.46 -10.60
CA GLY A 196 10.53 4.75 -10.08
C GLY A 196 9.11 4.72 -9.54
N SER A 197 8.78 5.75 -8.78
CA SER A 197 7.42 5.95 -8.26
C SER A 197 7.05 7.42 -8.17
N VAL A 198 5.76 7.68 -8.36
CA VAL A 198 5.12 8.97 -8.09
C VAL A 198 4.03 8.71 -7.08
N ILE A 199 4.08 9.44 -5.96
CA ILE A 199 3.15 9.23 -4.84
C ILE A 199 2.68 10.60 -4.34
N SER A 200 1.37 10.73 -4.14
CA SER A 200 0.75 11.90 -3.52
C SER A 200 0.01 11.47 -2.25
N TYR A 201 0.32 12.13 -1.14
CA TYR A 201 -0.43 12.07 0.10
C TYR A 201 -1.01 13.44 0.39
N ARG A 202 -2.30 13.51 0.72
CA ARG A 202 -2.97 14.73 1.14
C ARG A 202 -3.80 14.45 2.37
N THR A 203 -3.63 15.28 3.39
CA THR A 203 -4.41 15.24 4.63
C THR A 203 -5.04 16.60 4.87
N LYS A 204 -6.31 16.59 5.28
CA LYS A 204 -7.07 17.79 5.69
C LYS A 204 -7.83 17.49 6.96
N ALA A 205 -7.95 18.48 7.81
CA ALA A 205 -8.76 18.48 9.01
C ALA A 205 -9.53 19.81 9.11
N ASP A 206 -10.65 19.82 9.83
CA ASP A 206 -11.47 21.02 10.06
C ASP A 206 -10.87 21.90 11.17
N SER A 207 -9.90 21.37 11.93
CA SER A 207 -9.15 22.08 12.97
C SER A 207 -7.70 21.60 13.00
N ALA A 208 -6.86 22.22 13.83
CA ALA A 208 -5.47 21.82 14.01
C ALA A 208 -5.33 20.31 14.25
N ILE A 209 -4.37 19.68 13.57
CA ILE A 209 -4.12 18.24 13.74
C ILE A 209 -3.46 17.95 15.08
N VAL A 210 -2.60 18.87 15.56
CA VAL A 210 -2.01 18.79 16.91
C VAL A 210 -3.08 19.12 17.95
N PRO A 211 -3.34 18.24 18.95
CA PRO A 211 -4.31 18.50 20.00
C PRO A 211 -3.94 19.72 20.84
N ARG A 212 -4.95 20.52 21.20
CA ARG A 212 -4.72 21.73 22.00
C ARG A 212 -4.18 21.47 23.41
N GLU A 213 -4.44 20.28 23.96
CA GLU A 213 -3.95 19.86 25.28
C GLU A 213 -2.43 19.61 25.31
N ILE A 214 -1.78 19.44 24.17
CA ILE A 214 -0.32 19.36 24.09
C ILE A 214 0.27 20.71 24.51
N ASP A 215 1.28 20.66 25.38
CA ASP A 215 1.96 21.84 25.89
C ASP A 215 2.38 22.77 24.73
N PRO A 216 2.10 24.08 24.83
CA PRO A 216 2.45 25.08 23.80
C PRO A 216 3.93 25.16 23.42
N GLU A 217 4.83 24.69 24.26
CA GLU A 217 6.27 24.63 23.98
C GLU A 217 6.60 23.62 22.86
N TYR A 218 5.69 22.65 22.59
CA TYR A 218 5.88 21.64 21.56
C TYR A 218 5.09 22.00 20.30
N PHE A 219 5.63 21.61 19.14
CA PHE A 219 5.08 21.92 17.83
C PHE A 219 4.88 23.41 17.54
N MET A 220 5.60 24.29 18.21
CA MET A 220 5.35 25.75 18.28
C MET A 220 4.90 26.37 16.95
N LYS A 221 5.68 26.20 15.88
CA LYS A 221 5.38 26.76 14.55
C LYS A 221 4.38 25.95 13.73
N SER A 222 4.07 24.74 14.17
CA SER A 222 3.25 23.76 13.45
C SER A 222 1.96 23.44 14.17
N ARG A 223 1.67 24.13 15.28
CA ARG A 223 0.55 23.85 16.16
C ARG A 223 -0.81 23.94 15.43
N ASP A 224 -0.94 24.92 14.56
CA ASP A 224 -2.20 25.22 13.86
C ASP A 224 -2.33 24.54 12.50
N ILE A 225 -1.44 23.59 12.18
CA ILE A 225 -1.51 22.87 10.91
C ILE A 225 -2.78 22.04 10.85
N SER A 226 -3.60 22.31 9.84
CA SER A 226 -4.82 21.56 9.50
C SER A 226 -4.75 20.86 8.14
N LYS A 227 -3.74 21.19 7.32
CA LYS A 227 -3.55 20.63 5.98
C LYS A 227 -2.11 20.20 5.78
N SER A 228 -1.93 19.03 5.14
CA SER A 228 -0.63 18.53 4.73
C SER A 228 -0.74 17.86 3.36
N GLY A 229 0.20 18.18 2.48
CA GLY A 229 0.32 17.57 1.17
C GLY A 229 1.76 17.16 0.89
N VAL A 230 1.95 16.02 0.24
CA VAL A 230 3.24 15.52 -0.25
C VAL A 230 3.04 15.02 -1.67
N LEU A 231 3.85 15.51 -2.60
CA LEU A 231 4.00 14.95 -3.94
C LEU A 231 5.45 14.53 -4.11
N ALA A 232 5.70 13.23 -4.25
CA ALA A 232 7.05 12.67 -4.30
C ALA A 232 7.31 11.96 -5.64
N PHE A 233 8.49 12.21 -6.20
CA PHE A 233 9.06 11.52 -7.36
C PHE A 233 10.31 10.79 -6.91
N ASN A 234 10.33 9.47 -7.02
CA ASN A 234 11.41 8.67 -6.49
C ASN A 234 12.01 7.77 -7.57
N ALA A 235 13.32 7.62 -7.53
CA ALA A 235 14.04 6.49 -8.10
C ALA A 235 14.12 5.37 -7.07
N ASN A 236 13.85 4.14 -7.48
CA ASN A 236 13.75 2.99 -6.62
C ASN A 236 14.87 1.99 -6.92
N ILE A 237 15.48 1.42 -5.89
CA ILE A 237 16.39 0.28 -6.00
C ILE A 237 16.12 -0.69 -4.85
N GLY A 238 16.20 -1.98 -5.12
CA GLY A 238 15.92 -2.99 -4.11
C GLY A 238 16.30 -4.38 -4.54
N TYR A 239 16.02 -5.33 -3.66
CA TYR A 239 16.25 -6.74 -3.91
C TYR A 239 15.05 -7.55 -3.43
N ALA A 240 14.74 -8.60 -4.18
CA ALA A 240 13.75 -9.59 -3.78
C ALA A 240 14.34 -10.99 -3.90
N TYR A 241 13.99 -11.85 -2.95
CA TYR A 241 14.40 -13.25 -2.95
C TYR A 241 13.23 -14.15 -2.57
N SER A 242 13.10 -15.25 -3.32
CA SER A 242 12.10 -16.30 -3.05
C SER A 242 12.80 -17.58 -2.63
N PHE A 243 12.53 -18.01 -1.42
CA PHE A 243 12.92 -19.34 -0.90
C PHE A 243 11.82 -20.34 -1.24
N VAL A 244 12.19 -21.41 -1.91
CA VAL A 244 11.30 -22.53 -2.22
C VAL A 244 11.59 -23.68 -1.25
N PHE A 245 10.57 -24.21 -0.62
CA PHE A 245 10.66 -25.31 0.34
C PHE A 245 9.54 -26.33 0.14
N LEU A 246 9.75 -27.55 0.54
CA LEU A 246 8.79 -28.66 0.44
C LEU A 246 8.14 -28.79 -0.96
N LYS A 247 8.88 -28.47 -2.02
CA LYS A 247 8.44 -28.45 -3.43
C LYS A 247 7.31 -27.44 -3.76
N ASN A 248 6.38 -27.20 -2.84
CA ASN A 248 5.15 -26.42 -3.05
C ASN A 248 5.06 -25.15 -2.22
N GLY A 249 5.94 -24.96 -1.26
CA GLY A 249 6.02 -23.78 -0.42
C GLY A 249 6.93 -22.72 -1.02
N ILE A 250 6.55 -21.46 -0.83
CA ILE A 250 7.34 -20.29 -1.20
C ILE A 250 7.31 -19.27 -0.07
N PHE A 251 8.47 -18.75 0.29
CA PHE A 251 8.60 -17.57 1.13
C PHE A 251 9.38 -16.51 0.36
N THR A 252 8.84 -15.32 0.23
CA THR A 252 9.45 -14.23 -0.53
C THR A 252 9.62 -13.01 0.36
N LEU A 253 10.82 -12.46 0.37
CA LEU A 253 11.17 -11.19 0.95
C LEU A 253 11.56 -10.22 -0.17
N SER A 254 10.99 -9.02 -0.16
CA SER A 254 11.35 -7.93 -1.06
C SER A 254 11.52 -6.65 -0.26
N TYR A 255 12.62 -5.93 -0.49
CA TYR A 255 12.86 -4.63 0.12
C TYR A 255 13.36 -3.66 -0.94
N VAL A 256 12.71 -2.50 -1.01
CA VAL A 256 12.97 -1.45 -2.00
C VAL A 256 13.18 -0.14 -1.25
N LEU A 257 14.32 0.49 -1.51
CA LEU A 257 14.63 1.86 -1.13
C LEU A 257 14.28 2.77 -2.29
N GLY A 258 13.59 3.86 -2.00
CA GLY A 258 13.34 4.93 -2.93
C GLY A 258 14.03 6.21 -2.46
N THR A 259 14.55 6.95 -3.38
CA THR A 259 15.14 8.26 -3.11
C THR A 259 14.75 9.22 -4.22
N GLY A 260 14.50 10.47 -3.86
CA GLY A 260 14.04 11.44 -4.85
C GLY A 260 13.67 12.77 -4.26
N ILE A 261 12.96 13.54 -5.05
CA ILE A 261 12.48 14.88 -4.69
C ILE A 261 11.02 14.83 -4.32
N GLN A 262 10.64 15.57 -3.32
CA GLN A 262 9.24 15.77 -2.96
C GLN A 262 8.92 17.23 -2.74
N ASP A 263 7.72 17.61 -3.19
CA ASP A 263 7.08 18.87 -2.86
C ASP A 263 6.18 18.68 -1.65
N ASN A 264 6.31 19.58 -0.68
CA ASN A 264 5.57 19.51 0.57
C ASN A 264 4.76 20.79 0.75
N THR A 265 3.46 20.62 0.89
CA THR A 265 2.51 21.70 1.10
C THR A 265 1.94 21.61 2.50
N PHE A 266 1.97 22.70 3.24
CA PHE A 266 1.41 22.78 4.59
C PHE A 266 0.63 24.07 4.74
N GLY A 267 -0.46 24.00 5.49
CA GLY A 267 -1.28 25.17 5.73
C GLY A 267 -2.10 25.04 7.01
N SER A 268 -2.47 26.19 7.55
CA SER A 268 -3.51 26.34 8.55
C SER A 268 -4.80 26.84 7.88
N GLU A 269 -5.85 27.08 8.66
CA GLU A 269 -7.06 27.73 8.14
C GLU A 269 -6.82 29.19 7.71
N VAL A 270 -5.80 29.84 8.28
CA VAL A 270 -5.55 31.29 8.15
C VAL A 270 -4.39 31.59 7.22
N ASP A 271 -3.37 30.72 7.14
CA ASP A 271 -2.14 30.98 6.41
C ASP A 271 -2.02 30.19 5.09
N SER A 272 -1.35 30.84 4.13
CA SER A 272 -1.03 30.27 2.83
C SER A 272 -0.06 29.09 2.91
N GLU A 273 -0.24 28.16 2.03
CA GLU A 273 0.57 26.97 1.87
C GLU A 273 2.04 27.28 1.57
N ILE A 274 2.96 26.61 2.24
CA ILE A 274 4.40 26.70 1.98
C ILE A 274 4.80 25.50 1.15
N ASN A 275 5.18 25.71 -0.11
CA ASN A 275 5.69 24.68 -1.01
C ASN A 275 7.21 24.66 -0.98
N ARG A 276 7.81 23.49 -0.76
CA ARG A 276 9.28 23.36 -0.77
C ARG A 276 9.72 22.01 -1.29
N TRP A 277 10.48 21.99 -2.37
CA TRP A 277 11.15 20.80 -2.89
C TRP A 277 12.29 20.37 -1.98
N ARG A 278 12.31 19.07 -1.65
CA ARG A 278 13.34 18.47 -0.81
C ARG A 278 13.69 17.08 -1.27
N PHE A 279 14.97 16.74 -1.11
CA PHE A 279 15.43 15.37 -1.30
C PHE A 279 15.06 14.51 -0.10
N ARG A 280 14.46 13.35 -0.33
CA ARG A 280 13.98 12.43 0.72
C ARG A 280 14.13 10.98 0.31
N MET A 281 14.16 10.13 1.33
CA MET A 281 14.19 8.68 1.18
C MET A 281 12.85 8.09 1.63
N ASN A 282 12.43 7.03 0.94
CA ASN A 282 11.30 6.19 1.32
C ASN A 282 11.73 4.73 1.28
N HIS A 283 10.93 3.87 1.89
CA HIS A 283 11.18 2.44 1.80
C HIS A 283 9.88 1.64 1.72
N SER A 284 9.95 0.48 1.05
CA SER A 284 8.85 -0.46 0.94
C SER A 284 9.35 -1.87 1.14
N GLY A 285 8.79 -2.55 2.13
CA GLY A 285 9.04 -3.96 2.43
C GLY A 285 7.83 -4.80 2.05
N ARG A 286 8.06 -5.99 1.52
CA ARG A 286 7.00 -6.97 1.22
C ARG A 286 7.44 -8.35 1.68
N LEU A 287 6.53 -9.04 2.34
CA LEU A 287 6.66 -10.44 2.71
C LEU A 287 5.53 -11.21 2.04
N GLY A 288 5.85 -12.36 1.48
CA GLY A 288 4.89 -13.28 0.92
C GLY A 288 5.19 -14.70 1.35
N PHE A 289 4.26 -15.35 2.01
CA PHE A 289 4.30 -16.77 2.28
C PHE A 289 3.19 -17.45 1.48
N GLY A 290 3.49 -18.50 0.75
CA GLY A 290 2.53 -19.24 -0.04
C GLY A 290 2.77 -20.73 0.05
N TYR A 291 1.68 -21.49 0.09
CA TYR A 291 1.72 -22.94 -0.05
C TYR A 291 0.68 -23.40 -1.07
N ARG A 292 1.11 -24.24 -2.00
CA ARG A 292 0.27 -24.73 -3.11
C ARG A 292 0.02 -26.21 -2.97
N PHE A 293 -1.25 -26.59 -3.10
CA PHE A 293 -1.67 -27.99 -3.10
C PHE A 293 -2.61 -28.20 -4.30
N ASN A 294 -2.09 -28.89 -5.31
CA ASN A 294 -2.77 -29.13 -6.58
C ASN A 294 -3.17 -27.80 -7.28
N ARG A 295 -4.48 -27.53 -7.42
CA ARG A 295 -5.03 -26.29 -8.02
C ARG A 295 -5.37 -25.22 -7.01
N TYR A 296 -5.25 -25.52 -5.72
CA TYR A 296 -5.50 -24.58 -4.63
C TYR A 296 -4.20 -23.98 -4.12
N TYR A 297 -4.29 -22.82 -3.49
CA TYR A 297 -3.18 -22.22 -2.79
C TYR A 297 -3.66 -21.42 -1.57
N LEU A 298 -2.84 -21.40 -0.55
CA LEU A 298 -2.93 -20.52 0.60
C LEU A 298 -1.82 -19.49 0.49
N ARG A 299 -2.12 -18.21 0.77
CA ARG A 299 -1.14 -17.13 0.78
C ARG A 299 -1.36 -16.20 1.95
N ILE A 300 -0.24 -15.78 2.55
CA ILE A 300 -0.15 -14.69 3.51
C ILE A 300 0.76 -13.64 2.88
N GLY A 301 0.30 -12.40 2.86
CA GLY A 301 1.06 -11.27 2.34
C GLY A 301 1.08 -10.10 3.31
N VAL A 302 2.24 -9.48 3.46
CA VAL A 302 2.41 -8.25 4.22
C VAL A 302 3.15 -7.25 3.35
N ILE A 303 2.63 -6.03 3.29
CA ILE A 303 3.28 -4.90 2.62
C ILE A 303 3.35 -3.76 3.62
N ARG A 304 4.52 -3.16 3.76
CA ARG A 304 4.73 -1.93 4.52
C ARG A 304 5.47 -0.93 3.66
N SER A 305 4.93 0.27 3.55
CA SER A 305 5.57 1.39 2.85
C SER A 305 5.53 2.63 3.72
N THR A 306 6.61 3.38 3.77
CA THR A 306 6.72 4.57 4.60
C THR A 306 7.38 5.69 3.81
N GLN A 307 6.79 6.88 3.90
CA GLN A 307 7.29 8.14 3.35
C GLN A 307 7.44 9.14 4.49
N TYR A 308 8.64 9.65 4.71
CA TYR A 308 8.92 10.64 5.75
C TYR A 308 9.27 12.00 5.16
N THR A 309 8.80 13.03 5.84
CA THR A 309 9.07 14.44 5.52
C THR A 309 9.40 15.20 6.80
N ASN A 310 10.57 15.82 6.88
CA ASN A 310 10.93 16.72 7.99
C ASN A 310 10.85 18.17 7.53
N LEU A 311 10.10 18.97 8.25
CA LEU A 311 9.96 20.40 8.05
C LEU A 311 10.89 21.16 8.98
N LYS A 312 12.15 21.29 8.57
CA LYS A 312 13.19 21.89 9.41
C LYS A 312 12.86 23.28 9.96
N TYR A 313 11.98 24.03 9.26
CA TYR A 313 11.58 25.38 9.68
C TYR A 313 10.36 25.42 10.62
N ASN A 314 9.59 24.34 10.67
CA ASN A 314 8.37 24.25 11.46
C ASN A 314 8.50 23.23 12.60
N ASP A 315 9.72 22.75 12.87
CA ASP A 315 10.00 21.77 13.94
C ASP A 315 9.13 20.50 13.87
N LEU A 316 8.60 20.20 12.68
CA LEU A 316 7.66 19.11 12.46
C LEU A 316 8.20 18.10 11.47
N GLY A 317 8.17 16.84 11.84
CA GLY A 317 8.30 15.68 10.95
C GLY A 317 6.94 15.09 10.65
N ILE A 318 6.63 14.84 9.39
CA ILE A 318 5.41 14.15 8.98
C ILE A 318 5.76 12.82 8.33
N GLY A 319 5.18 11.75 8.84
CA GLY A 319 5.27 10.40 8.29
C GLY A 319 3.92 9.96 7.72
N ASN A 320 3.94 9.38 6.52
CA ASN A 320 2.79 8.68 5.95
C ASN A 320 3.15 7.22 5.77
N GLY A 321 2.48 6.35 6.53
CA GLY A 321 2.69 4.92 6.49
C GLY A 321 1.53 4.20 5.81
N THR A 322 1.81 3.16 5.03
CA THR A 322 0.82 2.22 4.53
C THR A 322 1.21 0.82 4.97
N ASN A 323 0.34 0.15 5.69
CA ASN A 323 0.48 -1.26 6.02
C ASN A 323 -0.69 -2.02 5.40
N PHE A 324 -0.38 -3.17 4.82
CA PHE A 324 -1.38 -4.07 4.27
C PHE A 324 -1.01 -5.50 4.65
N MET A 325 -1.92 -6.18 5.32
CA MET A 325 -1.82 -7.59 5.66
C MET A 325 -2.99 -8.34 5.05
N GLN A 326 -2.74 -9.48 4.43
CA GLN A 326 -3.76 -10.27 3.76
C GLN A 326 -3.49 -11.75 3.93
N VAL A 327 -4.55 -12.51 4.17
CA VAL A 327 -4.58 -13.96 4.05
C VAL A 327 -5.56 -14.32 2.93
N SER A 328 -5.17 -15.17 2.02
CA SER A 328 -6.02 -15.56 0.89
C SER A 328 -5.98 -17.04 0.60
N LEU A 329 -7.14 -17.58 0.24
CA LEU A 329 -7.32 -18.92 -0.31
C LEU A 329 -7.80 -18.80 -1.75
N GLY A 330 -7.13 -19.44 -2.67
CA GLY A 330 -7.45 -19.35 -4.07
C GLY A 330 -7.47 -20.67 -4.80
N LYS A 331 -8.15 -20.68 -5.94
CA LYS A 331 -8.24 -21.81 -6.86
C LYS A 331 -7.89 -21.37 -8.26
N ARG A 332 -7.09 -22.18 -8.91
CA ARG A 332 -6.69 -22.01 -10.31
C ARG A 332 -7.60 -22.83 -11.23
N PHE A 333 -8.11 -22.18 -12.26
CA PHE A 333 -8.93 -22.78 -13.31
C PHE A 333 -8.14 -22.74 -14.62
N SER A 334 -7.87 -23.89 -15.19
CA SER A 334 -7.25 -23.96 -16.50
C SER A 334 -8.28 -23.63 -17.58
N LEU A 335 -7.99 -22.62 -18.40
CA LEU A 335 -8.83 -22.21 -19.52
C LEU A 335 -8.39 -22.89 -20.85
N ARG A 336 -7.38 -23.77 -20.78
CA ARG A 336 -7.02 -24.61 -21.92
C ARG A 336 -8.05 -25.73 -22.06
N LYS A 337 -8.66 -25.78 -23.25
CA LYS A 337 -9.30 -27.00 -23.76
C LYS A 337 -8.23 -27.95 -24.27
#